data_967893f0ddd2fc42c5af2bd621d9ef28
#
_entry.id   967893f0ddd2fc42c5af2bd621d9ef28
#
_cell.length_a   1.000
_cell.length_b   1.000
_cell.length_c   1.000
_cell.angle_alpha   90.00
_cell.angle_beta   90.00
_cell.angle_gamma   90.00
#
_symmetry.space_group_name_H-M   'P 1'
#
loop_
_entity.id
_entity.type
_entity.pdbx_description
1 polymer ?
#
loop_
_entity_poly.entity_id
_entity_poly.type
_entity_poly.pdbx_seq_one_letter_code
_entity_poly.pdbx_strand_id
1 'polypeptide(L)'
;MIDVESLAFSYVSELTGDRVDALRGVNLSAHPGTLTLVCGSSGCGKSTLMRTLTGLVPQMTPGELEGAVRIDGRDLAEVPLTEVGHLCSSVFQNPRTQFFCDTVAEELAFCGENYGRDRTDLIESSERAAKLMGIYALMDRKLSTLSGGQLQKVALACALASGAPVLLADEPTSNLDPAAIADVRRALEFLKEQGMTIVVVEHRLHFLRGLADQVLLMEAGAVTRRWSGEEFYSMTDEERCSLGLRTLVDPGPPEAWVASGGSGGVGAGGEGPRLSCRNLSFSYGRTPVFQGFNADFHSGEITCIAGANGVGKTTLVRVLCGLTAPNSGEISLDGVTSSRSQRRAACALVMQDTGRQLFSDTLEGELTIGASDASGEVGEKLLADFDLANLGDRHPLSLSGGQKQRLVIAAARAARRPIVILDEPTSGVDARHLDSITATLRRIADEGAAVIVVTHDGEFASACADRLITLTPADGGCANEGKQL
;
A
#
# COMPACT_ATOMS: atom_id res chain seq x y z
N MET A 1 6.00 -13.94 -24.33
CA MET A 1 6.02 -12.60 -24.96
C MET A 1 4.62 -11.98 -24.89
N ILE A 2 4.52 -10.70 -24.56
CA ILE A 2 3.25 -9.94 -24.57
C ILE A 2 3.35 -8.89 -25.67
N ASP A 3 2.32 -8.76 -26.50
CA ASP A 3 2.16 -7.71 -27.48
C ASP A 3 0.77 -7.08 -27.37
N VAL A 4 0.75 -5.77 -27.20
CA VAL A 4 -0.46 -4.95 -27.10
C VAL A 4 -0.43 -3.91 -28.22
N GLU A 5 -1.46 -3.90 -29.05
CA GLU A 5 -1.57 -3.03 -30.23
C GLU A 5 -2.79 -2.14 -30.12
N SER A 6 -2.57 -0.81 -30.05
CA SER A 6 -3.61 0.24 -30.07
C SER A 6 -4.77 -0.03 -29.11
N LEU A 7 -4.49 -0.59 -27.93
CA LEU A 7 -5.49 -1.02 -26.96
C LEU A 7 -6.23 0.18 -26.39
N ALA A 8 -7.54 0.24 -26.59
CA ALA A 8 -8.45 1.16 -25.94
C ALA A 8 -9.54 0.38 -25.20
N PHE A 9 -9.95 0.87 -24.04
CA PHE A 9 -11.03 0.28 -23.27
C PHE A 9 -11.86 1.34 -22.55
N SER A 10 -13.18 1.19 -22.64
CA SER A 10 -14.13 2.01 -21.91
C SER A 10 -15.07 1.15 -21.08
N TYR A 11 -15.19 1.47 -19.80
CA TYR A 11 -16.25 0.91 -18.98
C TYR A 11 -17.59 1.48 -19.40
N VAL A 12 -18.61 0.62 -19.49
CA VAL A 12 -19.99 1.01 -19.81
C VAL A 12 -20.87 0.57 -18.65
N SER A 13 -21.59 1.51 -18.05
CA SER A 13 -22.56 1.21 -16.99
C SER A 13 -23.81 0.60 -17.61
N GLU A 14 -24.17 -0.62 -17.23
CA GLU A 14 -25.39 -1.28 -17.67
C GLU A 14 -26.66 -0.55 -17.20
N LEU A 15 -26.58 0.18 -16.06
CA LEU A 15 -27.71 0.87 -15.45
C LEU A 15 -27.98 2.24 -16.05
N THR A 16 -26.92 3.03 -16.34
CA THR A 16 -27.04 4.41 -16.76
C THR A 16 -26.62 4.62 -18.20
N GLY A 17 -25.90 3.69 -18.81
CA GLY A 17 -25.30 3.83 -20.14
C GLY A 17 -24.07 4.76 -20.13
N ASP A 18 -23.63 5.25 -18.98
CA ASP A 18 -22.46 6.12 -18.86
C ASP A 18 -21.20 5.39 -19.31
N ARG A 19 -20.37 6.10 -20.06
CA ARG A 19 -19.09 5.60 -20.58
C ARG A 19 -17.92 6.30 -19.89
N VAL A 20 -16.95 5.52 -19.44
CA VAL A 20 -15.70 6.03 -18.85
C VAL A 20 -14.52 5.42 -19.58
N ASP A 21 -13.80 6.22 -20.35
CA ASP A 21 -12.60 5.80 -21.08
C ASP A 21 -11.46 5.57 -20.10
N ALA A 22 -11.00 4.33 -20.01
CA ALA A 22 -9.94 3.92 -19.10
C ALA A 22 -8.59 3.68 -19.79
N LEU A 23 -8.59 3.21 -21.03
CA LEU A 23 -7.38 3.05 -21.87
C LEU A 23 -7.58 3.71 -23.21
N ARG A 24 -6.50 4.29 -23.77
CA ARG A 24 -6.53 5.08 -25.01
C ARG A 24 -5.31 4.78 -25.87
N GLY A 25 -5.42 3.82 -26.78
CA GLY A 25 -4.39 3.49 -27.75
C GLY A 25 -3.06 3.01 -27.13
N VAL A 26 -3.14 2.22 -26.06
CA VAL A 26 -1.95 1.68 -25.39
C VAL A 26 -1.25 0.69 -26.32
N ASN A 27 0.07 0.87 -26.46
CA ASN A 27 0.94 -0.09 -27.14
C ASN A 27 1.99 -0.55 -26.13
N LEU A 28 2.25 -1.86 -26.05
CA LEU A 28 3.25 -2.44 -25.15
C LEU A 28 3.78 -3.72 -25.79
N SER A 29 5.11 -3.92 -25.72
CA SER A 29 5.75 -5.19 -26.03
C SER A 29 6.63 -5.58 -24.84
N ALA A 30 6.46 -6.80 -24.32
CA ALA A 30 7.31 -7.36 -23.27
C ALA A 30 7.84 -8.73 -23.69
N HIS A 31 9.16 -8.91 -23.58
CA HIS A 31 9.85 -10.08 -24.10
C HIS A 31 10.14 -11.13 -23.00
N PRO A 32 10.36 -12.41 -23.38
CA PRO A 32 10.80 -13.43 -22.42
C PRO A 32 12.09 -13.01 -21.69
N GLY A 33 12.16 -13.28 -20.39
CA GLY A 33 13.30 -12.93 -19.56
C GLY A 33 13.49 -11.43 -19.31
N THR A 34 12.44 -10.59 -19.56
CA THR A 34 12.50 -9.16 -19.27
C THR A 34 11.44 -8.74 -18.26
N LEU A 35 11.74 -7.66 -17.53
CA LEU A 35 10.80 -7.00 -16.63
C LEU A 35 10.44 -5.62 -17.17
N THR A 36 9.14 -5.43 -17.44
CA THR A 36 8.55 -4.14 -17.81
C THR A 36 7.86 -3.53 -16.59
N LEU A 37 8.32 -2.36 -16.18
CA LEU A 37 7.68 -1.56 -15.14
C LEU A 37 6.67 -0.59 -15.77
N VAL A 38 5.44 -0.59 -15.26
CA VAL A 38 4.41 0.39 -15.60
C VAL A 38 4.17 1.30 -14.41
N CYS A 39 4.48 2.58 -14.55
CA CYS A 39 4.28 3.59 -13.51
C CYS A 39 3.32 4.70 -13.98
N GLY A 40 2.92 5.59 -13.07
CA GLY A 40 2.01 6.70 -13.35
C GLY A 40 1.09 6.99 -12.16
N SER A 41 0.34 8.08 -12.24
CA SER A 41 -0.56 8.52 -11.17
C SER A 41 -1.67 7.51 -10.87
N SER A 42 -2.25 7.57 -9.68
CA SER A 42 -3.42 6.77 -9.32
C SER A 42 -4.60 7.13 -10.23
N GLY A 43 -5.32 6.11 -10.69
CA GLY A 43 -6.45 6.29 -11.62
C GLY A 43 -6.07 6.53 -13.09
N CYS A 44 -4.80 6.50 -13.49
CA CYS A 44 -4.40 6.68 -14.91
C CYS A 44 -4.63 5.46 -15.81
N GLY A 45 -5.22 4.36 -15.31
CA GLY A 45 -5.56 3.18 -16.12
C GLY A 45 -4.68 1.94 -15.90
N LYS A 46 -3.66 1.96 -15.03
CA LYS A 46 -2.73 0.84 -14.81
C LYS A 46 -3.44 -0.48 -14.46
N SER A 47 -4.34 -0.45 -13.47
CA SER A 47 -5.08 -1.66 -13.07
C SER A 47 -6.06 -2.13 -14.16
N THR A 48 -6.58 -1.22 -14.99
CA THR A 48 -7.37 -1.60 -16.17
C THR A 48 -6.50 -2.29 -17.22
N LEU A 49 -5.29 -1.78 -17.48
CA LEU A 49 -4.30 -2.46 -18.33
C LEU A 49 -4.01 -3.86 -17.80
N MET A 50 -3.75 -4.03 -16.49
CA MET A 50 -3.51 -5.34 -15.91
C MET A 50 -4.70 -6.29 -16.09
N ARG A 51 -5.93 -5.79 -15.92
CA ARG A 51 -7.15 -6.59 -16.14
C ARG A 51 -7.36 -6.98 -17.60
N THR A 52 -6.96 -6.16 -18.56
CA THR A 52 -7.01 -6.55 -19.97
C THR A 52 -5.95 -7.59 -20.30
N LEU A 53 -4.74 -7.49 -19.74
CA LEU A 53 -3.68 -8.48 -19.91
C LEU A 53 -4.02 -9.85 -19.26
N THR A 54 -4.90 -9.87 -18.27
CA THR A 54 -5.41 -11.11 -17.63
C THR A 54 -6.69 -11.65 -18.29
N GLY A 55 -7.23 -10.98 -19.30
CA GLY A 55 -8.50 -11.33 -19.94
C GLY A 55 -9.75 -11.09 -19.09
N LEU A 56 -9.60 -10.55 -17.86
CA LEU A 56 -10.74 -10.24 -16.98
C LEU A 56 -11.64 -9.14 -17.58
N VAL A 57 -11.07 -8.29 -18.39
CA VAL A 57 -11.77 -7.25 -19.15
C VAL A 57 -11.59 -7.59 -20.63
N PRO A 58 -12.66 -7.64 -21.42
CA PRO A 58 -14.07 -7.35 -21.08
C PRO A 58 -14.86 -8.56 -20.58
N GLN A 59 -14.27 -9.77 -20.45
CA GLN A 59 -15.01 -11.01 -20.23
C GLN A 59 -15.81 -11.05 -18.92
N MET A 60 -15.26 -10.44 -17.82
CA MET A 60 -15.90 -10.41 -16.49
C MET A 60 -16.47 -9.02 -16.13
N THR A 61 -16.00 -7.97 -16.80
CA THR A 61 -16.47 -6.61 -16.54
C THR A 61 -16.92 -6.00 -17.87
N PRO A 62 -18.20 -5.60 -18.00
CA PRO A 62 -18.74 -5.03 -19.22
C PRO A 62 -17.99 -3.77 -19.68
N GLY A 63 -17.78 -3.66 -20.99
CA GLY A 63 -17.13 -2.52 -21.60
C GLY A 63 -16.80 -2.76 -23.05
N GLU A 64 -16.32 -1.71 -23.71
CA GLU A 64 -15.92 -1.73 -25.12
C GLU A 64 -14.40 -1.79 -25.20
N LEU A 65 -13.88 -2.84 -25.84
CA LEU A 65 -12.45 -3.04 -26.09
C LEU A 65 -12.17 -2.87 -27.58
N GLU A 66 -11.17 -2.07 -27.91
CA GLU A 66 -10.60 -1.90 -29.25
C GLU A 66 -9.11 -2.22 -29.23
N GLY A 67 -8.54 -2.62 -30.36
CA GLY A 67 -7.15 -3.08 -30.44
C GLY A 67 -7.00 -4.56 -30.14
N ALA A 68 -5.77 -5.01 -29.86
CA ALA A 68 -5.47 -6.42 -29.62
C ALA A 68 -4.48 -6.61 -28.46
N VAL A 69 -4.67 -7.68 -27.69
CA VAL A 69 -3.73 -8.17 -26.66
C VAL A 69 -3.36 -9.59 -27.02
N ARG A 70 -2.08 -9.84 -27.27
CA ARG A 70 -1.57 -11.17 -27.59
C ARG A 70 -0.54 -11.63 -26.56
N ILE A 71 -0.67 -12.87 -26.12
CA ILE A 71 0.33 -13.55 -25.28
C ILE A 71 0.80 -14.78 -26.06
N ASP A 72 2.10 -14.85 -26.31
CA ASP A 72 2.74 -15.88 -27.15
C ASP A 72 2.02 -16.08 -28.51
N GLY A 73 1.62 -14.96 -29.13
CA GLY A 73 0.94 -14.93 -30.42
C GLY A 73 -0.55 -15.28 -30.38
N ARG A 74 -1.10 -15.70 -29.24
CA ARG A 74 -2.54 -15.97 -29.06
C ARG A 74 -3.30 -14.69 -28.69
N ASP A 75 -4.31 -14.33 -29.44
CA ASP A 75 -5.15 -13.16 -29.12
C ASP A 75 -6.10 -13.50 -27.97
N LEU A 76 -6.04 -12.71 -26.89
CA LEU A 76 -6.84 -12.95 -25.70
C LEU A 76 -8.35 -12.78 -25.93
N ALA A 77 -8.76 -12.07 -26.98
CA ALA A 77 -10.17 -11.98 -27.37
C ALA A 77 -10.74 -13.34 -27.84
N GLU A 78 -9.87 -14.23 -28.34
CA GLU A 78 -10.24 -15.55 -28.82
C GLU A 78 -9.97 -16.66 -27.78
N VAL A 79 -9.28 -16.35 -26.68
CA VAL A 79 -8.91 -17.31 -25.65
C VAL A 79 -9.95 -17.32 -24.52
N PRO A 80 -10.60 -18.45 -24.23
CA PRO A 80 -11.48 -18.55 -23.05
C PRO A 80 -10.73 -18.21 -21.76
N LEU A 81 -11.41 -17.53 -20.84
CA LEU A 81 -10.80 -17.10 -19.57
C LEU A 81 -10.17 -18.27 -18.79
N THR A 82 -10.78 -19.45 -18.88
CA THR A 82 -10.26 -20.69 -18.27
C THR A 82 -8.90 -21.13 -18.82
N GLU A 83 -8.56 -20.71 -20.05
CA GLU A 83 -7.26 -21.02 -20.67
C GLU A 83 -6.22 -19.90 -20.48
N VAL A 84 -6.65 -18.67 -20.17
CA VAL A 84 -5.74 -17.52 -19.97
C VAL A 84 -4.74 -17.80 -18.85
N GLY A 85 -5.14 -18.53 -17.81
CA GLY A 85 -4.24 -18.91 -16.72
C GLY A 85 -3.08 -19.83 -17.10
N HIS A 86 -3.13 -20.49 -18.27
CA HIS A 86 -1.97 -21.18 -18.84
C HIS A 86 -0.96 -20.23 -19.49
N LEU A 87 -1.41 -19.04 -19.88
CA LEU A 87 -0.61 -18.02 -20.55
C LEU A 87 -0.01 -17.01 -19.57
N CYS A 88 -0.75 -16.65 -18.52
CA CYS A 88 -0.27 -15.69 -17.54
C CYS A 88 -0.77 -16.00 -16.13
N SER A 89 0.09 -15.73 -15.16
CA SER A 89 -0.22 -15.71 -13.73
C SER A 89 -0.29 -14.29 -13.21
N SER A 90 -1.13 -14.05 -12.21
CA SER A 90 -1.32 -12.72 -11.63
C SER A 90 -1.00 -12.70 -10.14
N VAL A 91 -0.39 -11.61 -9.70
CA VAL A 91 -0.21 -11.29 -8.29
C VAL A 91 -0.90 -9.96 -8.02
N PHE A 92 -1.93 -9.98 -7.16
CA PHE A 92 -2.75 -8.81 -6.87
C PHE A 92 -2.15 -7.96 -5.75
N GLN A 93 -2.51 -6.70 -5.72
CA GLN A 93 -2.13 -5.74 -4.68
C GLN A 93 -2.42 -6.28 -3.26
N ASN A 94 -3.56 -6.93 -3.07
CA ASN A 94 -3.89 -7.64 -1.84
C ASN A 94 -3.91 -9.15 -2.10
N PRO A 95 -2.85 -9.89 -1.75
CA PRO A 95 -2.78 -11.33 -2.01
C PRO A 95 -3.89 -12.13 -1.32
N ARG A 96 -4.47 -11.63 -0.21
CA ARG A 96 -5.57 -12.32 0.50
C ARG A 96 -6.82 -12.47 -0.37
N THR A 97 -7.02 -11.61 -1.35
CA THR A 97 -8.20 -11.64 -2.22
C THR A 97 -8.06 -12.64 -3.37
N GLN A 98 -6.88 -13.22 -3.56
CA GLN A 98 -6.64 -14.20 -4.64
C GLN A 98 -6.54 -15.64 -4.17
N PHE A 99 -6.43 -15.88 -2.85
CA PHE A 99 -6.30 -17.23 -2.30
C PHE A 99 -7.65 -17.90 -2.08
N PHE A 100 -7.70 -19.20 -2.39
CA PHE A 100 -8.88 -20.05 -2.32
C PHE A 100 -8.77 -21.14 -1.26
N CYS A 101 -7.55 -21.55 -0.90
CA CYS A 101 -7.29 -22.67 -0.01
C CYS A 101 -6.96 -22.23 1.42
N ASP A 102 -6.94 -23.19 2.36
CA ASP A 102 -6.63 -22.93 3.76
C ASP A 102 -5.13 -22.91 4.04
N THR A 103 -4.36 -23.79 3.39
CA THR A 103 -2.93 -23.96 3.62
C THR A 103 -2.09 -23.52 2.43
N VAL A 104 -0.79 -23.27 2.66
CA VAL A 104 0.15 -22.90 1.61
C VAL A 104 0.31 -24.02 0.58
N ALA A 105 0.39 -25.28 1.03
CA ALA A 105 0.56 -26.41 0.13
C ALA A 105 -0.62 -26.58 -0.84
N GLU A 106 -1.84 -26.49 -0.31
CA GLU A 106 -3.07 -26.55 -1.12
C GLU A 106 -3.13 -25.40 -2.12
N GLU A 107 -2.78 -24.19 -1.72
CA GLU A 107 -2.82 -23.02 -2.60
C GLU A 107 -1.79 -23.11 -3.74
N LEU A 108 -0.59 -23.63 -3.45
CA LEU A 108 0.43 -23.86 -4.49
C LEU A 108 0.00 -24.92 -5.52
N ALA A 109 -0.75 -25.93 -5.10
CA ALA A 109 -1.25 -26.98 -5.97
C ALA A 109 -2.52 -26.58 -6.74
N PHE A 110 -3.31 -25.64 -6.20
CA PHE A 110 -4.65 -25.31 -6.64
C PHE A 110 -4.79 -25.06 -8.14
N CYS A 111 -3.90 -24.24 -8.70
CA CYS A 111 -3.93 -23.93 -10.14
C CYS A 111 -3.71 -25.19 -10.99
N GLY A 112 -2.71 -25.99 -10.65
CA GLY A 112 -2.40 -27.21 -11.38
C GLY A 112 -3.45 -28.31 -11.21
N GLU A 113 -4.12 -28.41 -10.05
CA GLU A 113 -5.26 -29.30 -9.84
C GLU A 113 -6.43 -28.94 -10.76
N ASN A 114 -6.75 -27.64 -10.87
CA ASN A 114 -7.79 -27.16 -11.79
C ASN A 114 -7.48 -27.45 -13.26
N TYR A 115 -6.19 -27.55 -13.60
CA TYR A 115 -5.73 -27.92 -14.95
C TYR A 115 -5.57 -29.44 -15.17
N GLY A 116 -5.92 -30.25 -14.17
CA GLY A 116 -5.84 -31.71 -14.25
C GLY A 116 -4.42 -32.26 -14.36
N ARG A 117 -3.41 -31.56 -13.81
CA ARG A 117 -2.02 -32.05 -13.78
C ARG A 117 -1.88 -33.24 -12.87
N ASP A 118 -0.95 -34.15 -13.21
CA ASP A 118 -0.67 -35.34 -12.40
C ASP A 118 -0.20 -34.94 -10.98
N ARG A 119 -0.63 -35.73 -9.99
CA ARG A 119 -0.29 -35.53 -8.59
C ARG A 119 1.21 -35.40 -8.32
N THR A 120 2.02 -36.20 -9.03
CA THR A 120 3.48 -36.14 -8.89
C THR A 120 4.03 -34.80 -9.35
N ASP A 121 3.59 -34.33 -10.52
CA ASP A 121 3.98 -33.02 -11.05
C ASP A 121 3.55 -31.88 -10.15
N LEU A 122 2.35 -31.97 -9.53
CA LEU A 122 1.85 -30.97 -8.58
C LEU A 122 2.73 -30.88 -7.34
N ILE A 123 3.08 -32.01 -6.75
CA ILE A 123 3.95 -32.06 -5.56
C ILE A 123 5.33 -31.47 -5.91
N GLU A 124 5.95 -31.93 -6.99
CA GLU A 124 7.29 -31.52 -7.40
C GLU A 124 7.32 -30.00 -7.72
N SER A 125 6.34 -29.48 -8.48
CA SER A 125 6.27 -28.06 -8.83
C SER A 125 6.00 -27.18 -7.61
N SER A 126 5.11 -27.58 -6.71
CA SER A 126 4.79 -26.86 -5.49
C SER A 126 5.98 -26.82 -4.52
N GLU A 127 6.62 -27.97 -4.28
CA GLU A 127 7.83 -28.03 -3.44
C GLU A 127 8.98 -27.22 -4.02
N ARG A 128 9.20 -27.31 -5.33
CA ARG A 128 10.23 -26.53 -6.01
C ARG A 128 9.96 -25.03 -5.85
N ALA A 129 8.74 -24.58 -6.12
CA ALA A 129 8.34 -23.19 -5.96
C ALA A 129 8.51 -22.70 -4.51
N ALA A 130 8.06 -23.51 -3.54
CA ALA A 130 8.19 -23.19 -2.12
C ALA A 130 9.66 -23.08 -1.66
N LYS A 131 10.54 -23.98 -2.14
CA LYS A 131 11.98 -23.95 -1.83
C LYS A 131 12.65 -22.72 -2.44
N LEU A 132 12.34 -22.39 -3.69
CA LEU A 132 12.92 -21.24 -4.41
C LEU A 132 12.48 -19.90 -3.80
N MET A 133 11.22 -19.80 -3.38
CA MET A 133 10.70 -18.60 -2.70
C MET A 133 11.02 -18.55 -1.19
N GLY A 134 11.72 -19.54 -0.64
CA GLY A 134 12.10 -19.59 0.77
C GLY A 134 10.92 -19.76 1.73
N ILE A 135 9.83 -20.40 1.28
CA ILE A 135 8.60 -20.62 2.07
C ILE A 135 8.31 -22.10 2.35
N TYR A 136 9.24 -23.00 2.03
CA TYR A 136 9.04 -24.44 2.22
C TYR A 136 8.63 -24.83 3.66
N ALA A 137 9.20 -24.16 4.66
CA ALA A 137 8.84 -24.36 6.06
C ALA A 137 7.41 -23.90 6.43
N LEU A 138 6.73 -23.21 5.51
CA LEU A 138 5.36 -22.69 5.69
C LEU A 138 4.31 -23.58 5.02
N MET A 139 4.69 -24.65 4.29
CA MET A 139 3.78 -25.46 3.48
C MET A 139 2.53 -25.93 4.25
N ASP A 140 2.69 -26.37 5.50
CA ASP A 140 1.60 -26.86 6.34
C ASP A 140 0.89 -25.73 7.14
N ARG A 141 1.32 -24.46 6.98
CA ARG A 141 0.75 -23.33 7.69
C ARG A 141 -0.54 -22.85 7.01
N LYS A 142 -1.49 -22.41 7.83
CA LYS A 142 -2.68 -21.73 7.32
C LYS A 142 -2.34 -20.35 6.80
N LEU A 143 -2.84 -20.01 5.62
CA LEU A 143 -2.65 -18.69 4.97
C LEU A 143 -3.11 -17.54 5.89
N SER A 144 -4.19 -17.74 6.66
CA SER A 144 -4.70 -16.75 7.60
C SER A 144 -3.73 -16.39 8.73
N THR A 145 -2.71 -17.23 8.99
CA THR A 145 -1.71 -17.02 10.06
C THR A 145 -0.43 -16.37 9.56
N LEU A 146 -0.32 -16.14 8.25
CA LEU A 146 0.88 -15.60 7.62
C LEU A 146 0.90 -14.06 7.63
N SER A 147 2.11 -13.49 7.71
CA SER A 147 2.32 -12.06 7.53
C SER A 147 2.07 -11.63 6.07
N GLY A 148 1.88 -10.32 5.83
CA GLY A 148 1.70 -9.78 4.48
C GLY A 148 2.84 -10.16 3.53
N GLY A 149 4.10 -10.04 3.97
CA GLY A 149 5.27 -10.44 3.17
C GLY A 149 5.32 -11.94 2.88
N GLN A 150 4.93 -12.79 3.85
CA GLN A 150 4.83 -14.24 3.61
C GLN A 150 3.73 -14.57 2.60
N LEU A 151 2.57 -13.90 2.69
CA LEU A 151 1.48 -14.06 1.72
C LEU A 151 1.90 -13.64 0.32
N GLN A 152 2.66 -12.56 0.20
CA GLN A 152 3.17 -12.11 -1.11
C GLN A 152 4.14 -13.12 -1.72
N LYS A 153 5.02 -13.71 -0.90
CA LYS A 153 5.89 -14.82 -1.36
C LYS A 153 5.09 -16.05 -1.78
N VAL A 154 4.00 -16.37 -1.08
CA VAL A 154 3.09 -17.45 -1.50
C VAL A 154 2.47 -17.13 -2.86
N ALA A 155 1.97 -15.92 -3.08
CA ALA A 155 1.39 -15.52 -4.36
C ALA A 155 2.41 -15.62 -5.52
N LEU A 156 3.66 -15.20 -5.31
CA LEU A 156 4.74 -15.36 -6.29
C LEU A 156 5.12 -16.85 -6.50
N ALA A 157 5.08 -17.64 -5.42
CA ALA A 157 5.30 -19.09 -5.53
C ALA A 157 4.19 -19.80 -6.32
N CYS A 158 2.93 -19.38 -6.15
CA CYS A 158 1.80 -19.87 -6.96
C CYS A 158 2.00 -19.56 -8.45
N ALA A 159 2.47 -18.33 -8.77
CA ALA A 159 2.80 -17.96 -10.14
C ALA A 159 3.89 -18.87 -10.74
N LEU A 160 4.92 -19.19 -9.96
CA LEU A 160 5.98 -20.12 -10.39
C LEU A 160 5.47 -21.57 -10.54
N ALA A 161 4.65 -22.04 -9.58
CA ALA A 161 4.11 -23.40 -9.57
C ALA A 161 3.12 -23.64 -10.73
N SER A 162 2.40 -22.60 -11.18
CA SER A 162 1.49 -22.67 -12.32
C SER A 162 2.20 -23.04 -13.62
N GLY A 163 3.46 -22.61 -13.78
CA GLY A 163 4.24 -22.81 -14.99
C GLY A 163 3.87 -21.86 -16.13
N ALA A 164 3.05 -20.84 -15.89
CA ALA A 164 2.72 -19.84 -16.89
C ALA A 164 3.95 -19.00 -17.28
N PRO A 165 4.15 -18.70 -18.58
CA PRO A 165 5.35 -17.99 -19.05
C PRO A 165 5.35 -16.50 -18.72
N VAL A 166 4.20 -15.94 -18.32
CA VAL A 166 4.02 -14.52 -18.02
C VAL A 166 3.60 -14.32 -16.56
N LEU A 167 4.24 -13.36 -15.89
CA LEU A 167 3.83 -12.86 -14.59
C LEU A 167 3.33 -11.40 -14.70
N LEU A 168 2.13 -11.16 -14.22
CA LEU A 168 1.51 -9.85 -14.10
C LEU A 168 1.37 -9.50 -12.62
N ALA A 169 2.11 -8.49 -12.14
CA ALA A 169 2.10 -8.10 -10.73
C ALA A 169 1.58 -6.66 -10.55
N ASP A 170 0.44 -6.53 -9.86
CA ASP A 170 -0.20 -5.24 -9.57
C ASP A 170 0.14 -4.81 -8.14
N GLU A 171 1.03 -3.81 -8.00
CA GLU A 171 1.55 -3.26 -6.75
C GLU A 171 2.00 -4.34 -5.73
N PRO A 172 2.91 -5.26 -6.12
CA PRO A 172 3.29 -6.39 -5.28
C PRO A 172 4.01 -6.01 -3.99
N THR A 173 4.43 -4.75 -3.82
CA THR A 173 5.09 -4.27 -2.60
C THR A 173 4.19 -3.44 -1.69
N SER A 174 2.92 -3.31 -2.01
CA SER A 174 1.95 -2.60 -1.19
C SER A 174 1.86 -3.21 0.21
N ASN A 175 1.89 -2.39 1.25
CA ASN A 175 1.86 -2.80 2.66
C ASN A 175 3.02 -3.69 3.14
N LEU A 176 4.13 -3.76 2.41
CA LEU A 176 5.30 -4.53 2.80
C LEU A 176 6.35 -3.65 3.48
N ASP A 177 7.01 -4.20 4.50
CA ASP A 177 8.18 -3.59 5.11
C ASP A 177 9.43 -3.74 4.20
N PRO A 178 10.52 -2.98 4.45
CA PRO A 178 11.71 -3.01 3.58
C PRO A 178 12.32 -4.40 3.41
N ALA A 179 12.27 -5.27 4.43
CA ALA A 179 12.80 -6.63 4.33
C ALA A 179 11.94 -7.49 3.39
N ALA A 180 10.62 -7.39 3.48
CA ALA A 180 9.71 -8.09 2.59
C ALA A 180 9.78 -7.55 1.15
N ILE A 181 10.00 -6.24 0.95
CA ILE A 181 10.26 -5.66 -0.39
C ILE A 181 11.54 -6.23 -1.01
N ALA A 182 12.62 -6.36 -0.23
CA ALA A 182 13.85 -6.99 -0.70
C ALA A 182 13.64 -8.46 -1.06
N ASP A 183 12.76 -9.17 -0.36
CA ASP A 183 12.37 -10.55 -0.69
C ASP A 183 11.61 -10.62 -2.02
N VAL A 184 10.62 -9.72 -2.24
CA VAL A 184 9.89 -9.62 -3.51
C VAL A 184 10.84 -9.32 -4.67
N ARG A 185 11.79 -8.38 -4.47
CA ARG A 185 12.81 -8.08 -5.48
C ARG A 185 13.59 -9.33 -5.88
N ARG A 186 14.12 -10.09 -4.91
CA ARG A 186 14.86 -11.34 -5.17
C ARG A 186 14.01 -12.38 -5.91
N ALA A 187 12.73 -12.47 -5.55
CA ALA A 187 11.79 -13.36 -6.21
C ALA A 187 11.57 -12.95 -7.69
N LEU A 188 11.35 -11.68 -7.98
CA LEU A 188 11.20 -11.17 -9.34
C LEU A 188 12.48 -11.34 -10.17
N GLU A 189 13.66 -11.09 -9.58
CA GLU A 189 14.96 -11.33 -10.20
C GLU A 189 15.12 -12.79 -10.60
N PHE A 190 14.84 -13.70 -9.67
CA PHE A 190 14.88 -15.15 -9.94
C PHE A 190 13.90 -15.55 -11.06
N LEU A 191 12.64 -15.07 -11.03
CA LEU A 191 11.66 -15.40 -12.06
C LEU A 191 12.07 -14.87 -13.45
N LYS A 192 12.67 -13.68 -13.49
CA LYS A 192 13.26 -13.12 -14.71
C LYS A 192 14.40 -14.01 -15.26
N GLU A 193 15.30 -14.48 -14.38
CA GLU A 193 16.38 -15.42 -14.75
C GLU A 193 15.85 -16.77 -15.26
N GLN A 194 14.68 -17.22 -14.79
CA GLN A 194 14.00 -18.39 -15.34
C GLN A 194 13.36 -18.14 -16.72
N GLY A 195 13.50 -16.96 -17.29
CA GLY A 195 12.97 -16.61 -18.61
C GLY A 195 11.52 -16.13 -18.62
N MET A 196 10.88 -15.89 -17.47
CA MET A 196 9.52 -15.37 -17.43
C MET A 196 9.46 -13.96 -17.99
N THR A 197 8.39 -13.67 -18.72
CA THR A 197 8.03 -12.29 -19.10
C THR A 197 7.31 -11.64 -17.92
N ILE A 198 7.83 -10.54 -17.38
CA ILE A 198 7.29 -9.94 -16.16
C ILE A 198 6.78 -8.53 -16.47
N VAL A 199 5.53 -8.22 -16.11
CA VAL A 199 4.98 -6.85 -16.10
C VAL A 199 4.61 -6.50 -14.66
N VAL A 200 5.20 -5.42 -14.15
CA VAL A 200 4.94 -4.92 -12.79
C VAL A 200 4.32 -3.54 -12.88
N VAL A 201 3.20 -3.34 -12.23
CA VAL A 201 2.65 -2.00 -11.94
C VAL A 201 3.09 -1.61 -10.54
N GLU A 202 3.71 -0.44 -10.38
CA GLU A 202 4.20 0.00 -9.07
C GLU A 202 4.25 1.52 -8.91
N HIS A 203 4.10 1.95 -7.65
CA HIS A 203 4.35 3.32 -7.21
C HIS A 203 5.72 3.46 -6.52
N ARG A 204 6.17 2.46 -5.78
CA ARG A 204 7.52 2.41 -5.21
C ARG A 204 8.49 1.94 -6.29
N LEU A 205 9.34 2.84 -6.77
CA LEU A 205 10.14 2.57 -7.98
C LEU A 205 11.56 2.12 -7.66
N HIS A 206 12.14 2.56 -6.53
CA HIS A 206 13.55 2.37 -6.18
C HIS A 206 13.98 0.91 -6.13
N PHE A 207 13.12 -0.01 -5.64
CA PHE A 207 13.49 -1.42 -5.46
C PHE A 207 13.67 -2.19 -6.78
N LEU A 208 13.17 -1.66 -7.91
CA LEU A 208 13.36 -2.24 -9.24
C LEU A 208 14.57 -1.70 -10.01
N ARG A 209 15.37 -0.81 -9.38
CA ARG A 209 16.61 -0.30 -9.98
C ARG A 209 17.55 -1.44 -10.36
N GLY A 210 17.98 -1.47 -11.63
CA GLY A 210 18.83 -2.51 -12.19
C GLY A 210 18.10 -3.85 -12.49
N LEU A 211 16.81 -3.96 -12.18
CA LEU A 211 15.97 -5.13 -12.50
C LEU A 211 15.03 -4.86 -13.67
N ALA A 212 14.45 -3.67 -13.74
CA ALA A 212 13.59 -3.25 -14.84
C ALA A 212 14.41 -3.04 -16.14
N ASP A 213 14.00 -3.68 -17.23
CA ASP A 213 14.58 -3.51 -18.56
C ASP A 213 13.91 -2.36 -19.33
N GLN A 214 12.60 -2.22 -19.16
CA GLN A 214 11.78 -1.19 -19.77
C GLN A 214 10.88 -0.53 -18.71
N VAL A 215 10.67 0.77 -18.83
CA VAL A 215 9.74 1.53 -17.99
C VAL A 215 8.77 2.31 -18.87
N LEU A 216 7.48 2.19 -18.55
CA LEU A 216 6.38 2.85 -19.23
C LEU A 216 5.67 3.80 -18.27
N LEU A 217 5.53 5.07 -18.65
CA LEU A 217 4.69 6.02 -17.92
C LEU A 217 3.31 6.04 -18.53
N MET A 218 2.31 5.79 -17.70
CA MET A 218 0.90 5.92 -18.06
C MET A 218 0.31 7.22 -17.52
N GLU A 219 -0.37 7.97 -18.37
CA GLU A 219 -1.11 9.18 -18.04
C GLU A 219 -2.44 9.18 -18.78
N ALA A 220 -3.55 9.45 -18.10
CA ALA A 220 -4.90 9.56 -18.66
C ALA A 220 -5.27 8.42 -19.64
N GLY A 221 -4.90 7.19 -19.32
CA GLY A 221 -5.21 5.98 -20.10
C GLY A 221 -4.25 5.66 -21.23
N ALA A 222 -3.20 6.44 -21.45
CA ALA A 222 -2.23 6.23 -22.52
C ALA A 222 -0.81 6.05 -21.99
N VAL A 223 0.03 5.34 -22.74
CA VAL A 223 1.49 5.32 -22.51
C VAL A 223 2.09 6.56 -23.17
N THR A 224 2.50 7.52 -22.37
CA THR A 224 3.02 8.82 -22.83
C THR A 224 4.53 8.84 -22.98
N ARG A 225 5.25 8.04 -22.23
CA ARG A 225 6.72 7.95 -22.28
C ARG A 225 7.20 6.53 -22.10
N ARG A 226 8.38 6.25 -22.66
CA ARG A 226 9.08 4.98 -22.57
C ARG A 226 10.56 5.23 -22.36
N TRP A 227 11.18 4.42 -21.53
CA TRP A 227 12.62 4.43 -21.27
C TRP A 227 13.13 3.00 -21.15
N SER A 228 14.40 2.79 -21.41
CA SER A 228 15.12 1.66 -20.84
C SER A 228 15.23 1.83 -19.32
N GLY A 229 15.49 0.73 -18.62
CA GLY A 229 15.69 0.81 -17.16
C GLY A 229 16.86 1.74 -16.80
N GLU A 230 17.97 1.70 -17.55
CA GLU A 230 19.14 2.54 -17.31
C GLU A 230 18.82 4.04 -17.46
N GLU A 231 18.15 4.42 -18.55
CA GLU A 231 17.72 5.80 -18.78
C GLU A 231 16.79 6.29 -17.67
N PHE A 232 15.78 5.48 -17.29
CA PHE A 232 14.82 5.84 -16.26
C PHE A 232 15.48 6.10 -14.91
N TYR A 233 16.35 5.21 -14.47
CA TYR A 233 17.02 5.35 -13.18
C TYR A 233 18.19 6.32 -13.16
N SER A 234 18.55 6.92 -14.31
CA SER A 234 19.53 8.02 -14.43
C SER A 234 18.90 9.42 -14.45
N MET A 235 17.54 9.51 -14.50
CA MET A 235 16.87 10.82 -14.51
C MET A 235 17.14 11.61 -13.23
N THR A 236 17.11 12.93 -13.37
CA THR A 236 17.26 13.84 -12.24
C THR A 236 16.02 13.89 -11.35
N ASP A 237 16.19 14.31 -10.09
CA ASP A 237 15.05 14.50 -9.19
C ASP A 237 14.06 15.55 -9.70
N GLU A 238 14.53 16.58 -10.41
CA GLU A 238 13.68 17.61 -11.02
C GLU A 238 12.78 17.01 -12.10
N GLU A 239 13.34 16.19 -13.00
CA GLU A 239 12.58 15.46 -14.02
C GLU A 239 11.57 14.50 -13.37
N ARG A 240 12.01 13.71 -12.39
CA ARG A 240 11.17 12.78 -11.63
C ARG A 240 9.98 13.51 -10.99
N CYS A 241 10.21 14.61 -10.28
CA CYS A 241 9.16 15.40 -9.64
C CYS A 241 8.18 15.98 -10.66
N SER A 242 8.68 16.47 -11.82
CA SER A 242 7.82 17.00 -12.89
C SER A 242 6.85 15.96 -13.44
N LEU A 243 7.23 14.68 -13.41
CA LEU A 243 6.43 13.54 -13.83
C LEU A 243 5.49 13.02 -12.72
N GLY A 244 5.57 13.56 -11.51
CA GLY A 244 4.79 13.11 -10.36
C GLY A 244 5.13 11.68 -9.92
N LEU A 245 6.40 11.27 -10.08
CA LEU A 245 6.91 9.95 -9.72
C LEU A 245 7.53 9.96 -8.33
N ARG A 246 7.38 8.86 -7.60
CA ARG A 246 8.01 8.63 -6.31
C ARG A 246 9.53 8.48 -6.44
N THR A 247 10.25 8.56 -5.30
CA THR A 247 11.71 8.49 -5.29
C THR A 247 12.26 7.27 -6.02
N LEU A 248 13.36 7.51 -6.77
CA LEU A 248 14.15 6.46 -7.43
C LEU A 248 15.33 6.00 -6.55
N VAL A 249 15.53 6.64 -5.41
CA VAL A 249 16.61 6.33 -4.46
C VAL A 249 16.01 5.58 -3.28
N ASP A 250 16.70 4.54 -2.82
CA ASP A 250 16.32 3.83 -1.60
C ASP A 250 16.38 4.80 -0.41
N PRO A 251 15.28 5.00 0.35
CA PRO A 251 15.29 5.87 1.52
C PRO A 251 16.15 5.34 2.67
N GLY A 252 16.70 4.13 2.53
CA GLY A 252 17.55 3.51 3.55
C GLY A 252 16.78 3.02 4.79
N PRO A 253 17.53 2.66 5.84
CA PRO A 253 16.94 2.19 7.09
C PRO A 253 16.23 3.33 7.85
N PRO A 254 15.31 3.01 8.79
CA PRO A 254 14.52 4.02 9.51
C PRO A 254 15.34 5.16 10.13
N GLU A 255 16.55 4.89 10.58
CA GLU A 255 17.45 5.89 11.20
C GLU A 255 17.85 7.01 10.22
N ALA A 256 17.75 6.76 8.92
CA ALA A 256 18.04 7.73 7.87
C ALA A 256 16.85 8.61 7.47
N TRP A 257 15.64 8.30 7.96
CA TRP A 257 14.41 8.95 7.51
C TRP A 257 14.16 10.33 8.12
N VAL A 258 14.81 10.65 9.24
CA VAL A 258 14.73 11.98 9.84
C VAL A 258 15.94 12.78 9.38
N ALA A 259 15.71 13.91 8.72
CA ALA A 259 16.80 14.73 8.18
C ALA A 259 17.72 15.18 9.32
N SER A 260 19.03 14.94 9.16
CA SER A 260 20.11 15.51 9.96
C SER A 260 20.16 17.03 9.71
N GLY A 261 19.25 17.80 10.25
CA GLY A 261 19.22 19.26 10.03
C GLY A 261 17.87 19.95 10.19
N GLY A 262 16.80 19.19 10.38
CA GLY A 262 15.61 19.79 10.95
C GLY A 262 15.91 20.16 12.39
N SER A 263 16.36 21.38 12.64
CA SER A 263 16.14 22.04 13.92
C SER A 263 14.61 22.18 14.04
N GLY A 264 13.93 21.07 14.29
CA GLY A 264 12.58 21.06 14.79
C GLY A 264 12.66 21.89 16.05
N GLY A 265 12.20 23.12 15.96
CA GLY A 265 12.07 23.95 17.14
C GLY A 265 11.29 23.08 18.13
N VAL A 266 11.92 22.73 19.24
CA VAL A 266 11.21 22.44 20.48
C VAL A 266 10.12 23.48 20.50
N GLY A 267 8.84 23.07 20.38
CA GLY A 267 7.73 24.00 20.34
C GLY A 267 7.99 25.04 21.40
N ALA A 268 8.10 26.31 20.95
CA ALA A 268 8.48 27.44 21.81
C ALA A 268 7.35 27.82 22.77
N GLY A 269 6.72 26.84 23.39
CA GLY A 269 5.79 26.93 24.47
C GLY A 269 6.09 25.80 25.43
N GLY A 270 6.52 26.09 26.64
CA GLY A 270 6.89 25.17 27.71
C GLY A 270 5.74 24.31 28.24
N GLU A 271 4.90 23.78 27.37
CA GLU A 271 3.87 22.81 27.68
C GLU A 271 4.46 21.40 27.56
N GLY A 272 4.14 20.54 28.55
CA GLY A 272 4.56 19.14 28.58
C GLY A 272 3.98 18.35 27.38
N PRO A 273 4.31 17.07 27.27
CA PRO A 273 3.82 16.25 26.15
C PRO A 273 2.29 16.13 26.20
N ARG A 274 1.65 16.23 25.02
CA ARG A 274 0.20 16.04 24.83
C ARG A 274 -0.25 14.62 25.19
N LEU A 275 0.56 13.61 24.82
CA LEU A 275 0.36 12.22 25.16
C LEU A 275 1.68 11.62 25.62
N SER A 276 1.68 10.94 26.76
CA SER A 276 2.85 10.24 27.30
C SER A 276 2.54 8.79 27.57
N CYS A 277 3.50 7.93 27.31
CA CYS A 277 3.46 6.50 27.67
C CYS A 277 4.64 6.17 28.57
N ARG A 278 4.39 5.42 29.65
CA ARG A 278 5.43 4.97 30.57
C ARG A 278 5.28 3.49 30.84
N ASN A 279 6.37 2.75 30.59
CA ASN A 279 6.50 1.31 30.82
C ASN A 279 5.31 0.48 30.26
N LEU A 280 4.84 0.85 29.06
CA LEU A 280 3.64 0.30 28.46
C LEU A 280 3.92 -1.10 27.91
N SER A 281 3.10 -2.10 28.29
CA SER A 281 3.24 -3.48 27.81
C SER A 281 1.90 -4.05 27.39
N PHE A 282 1.93 -4.88 26.34
CA PHE A 282 0.74 -5.55 25.82
C PHE A 282 1.04 -6.96 25.30
N SER A 283 0.10 -7.89 25.52
CA SER A 283 0.16 -9.29 25.07
C SER A 283 -1.21 -9.76 24.62
N TYR A 284 -1.28 -10.58 23.60
CA TYR A 284 -2.47 -11.37 23.24
C TYR A 284 -2.39 -12.73 23.95
N GLY A 285 -3.17 -12.90 25.02
CA GLY A 285 -3.07 -14.07 25.85
C GLY A 285 -1.66 -14.19 26.47
N ARG A 286 -0.90 -15.22 26.04
CA ARG A 286 0.49 -15.46 26.51
C ARG A 286 1.55 -14.92 25.54
N THR A 287 1.17 -14.45 24.39
CA THR A 287 2.11 -13.96 23.37
C THR A 287 2.37 -12.46 23.56
N PRO A 288 3.57 -12.05 23.98
CA PRO A 288 3.91 -10.65 24.15
C PRO A 288 3.96 -9.96 22.77
N VAL A 289 3.51 -8.70 22.71
CA VAL A 289 3.56 -7.88 21.50
C VAL A 289 4.61 -6.78 21.65
N PHE A 290 4.55 -6.03 22.73
CA PHE A 290 5.59 -5.08 23.13
C PHE A 290 5.67 -5.00 24.65
N GLN A 291 6.85 -4.64 25.16
CA GLN A 291 7.13 -4.55 26.59
C GLN A 291 7.94 -3.29 26.92
N GLY A 292 7.54 -2.61 28.00
CA GLY A 292 8.29 -1.48 28.52
C GLY A 292 8.38 -0.27 27.58
N PHE A 293 7.41 -0.09 26.69
CA PHE A 293 7.41 1.02 25.73
C PHE A 293 7.23 2.35 26.43
N ASN A 294 8.12 3.31 26.12
CA ASN A 294 8.08 4.66 26.63
C ASN A 294 8.15 5.64 25.45
N ALA A 295 7.27 6.65 25.43
CA ALA A 295 7.28 7.69 24.43
C ALA A 295 6.54 8.94 24.91
N ASP A 296 6.93 10.10 24.39
CA ASP A 296 6.26 11.37 24.54
C ASP A 296 5.88 11.89 23.15
N PHE A 297 4.68 12.41 23.01
CA PHE A 297 4.17 12.99 21.77
C PHE A 297 3.73 14.43 22.06
N HIS A 298 4.27 15.38 21.30
CA HIS A 298 4.10 16.81 21.55
C HIS A 298 3.14 17.46 20.59
N SER A 299 2.46 18.51 21.04
CA SER A 299 1.66 19.40 20.18
C SER A 299 2.54 20.04 19.12
N GLY A 300 2.04 20.12 17.89
CA GLY A 300 2.78 20.72 16.78
C GLY A 300 3.85 19.81 16.17
N GLU A 301 4.02 18.56 16.67
CA GLU A 301 5.03 17.59 16.22
C GLU A 301 4.38 16.45 15.44
N ILE A 302 5.04 16.03 14.36
CA ILE A 302 4.73 14.79 13.65
C ILE A 302 5.75 13.73 14.05
N THR A 303 5.31 12.77 14.86
CA THR A 303 6.14 11.63 15.27
C THR A 303 5.83 10.40 14.40
N CYS A 304 6.80 9.90 13.67
CA CYS A 304 6.68 8.62 12.96
C CYS A 304 7.09 7.45 13.84
N ILE A 305 6.30 6.35 13.78
CA ILE A 305 6.61 5.07 14.43
C ILE A 305 6.92 4.06 13.33
N ALA A 306 8.19 3.67 13.23
CA ALA A 306 8.67 2.65 12.31
C ALA A 306 8.82 1.29 12.99
N GLY A 307 8.99 0.24 12.20
CA GLY A 307 9.26 -1.13 12.68
C GLY A 307 8.78 -2.17 11.70
N ALA A 308 9.28 -3.40 11.83
CA ALA A 308 8.92 -4.53 10.96
C ALA A 308 7.41 -4.84 11.01
N ASN A 309 6.91 -5.50 9.98
CA ASN A 309 5.53 -5.98 9.98
C ASN A 309 5.33 -7.03 11.09
N GLY A 310 4.20 -6.93 11.79
CA GLY A 310 3.89 -7.83 12.92
C GLY A 310 4.54 -7.45 14.26
N VAL A 311 5.38 -6.42 14.34
CA VAL A 311 6.02 -5.99 15.60
C VAL A 311 5.04 -5.37 16.62
N GLY A 312 3.80 -5.11 16.20
CA GLY A 312 2.77 -4.59 17.11
C GLY A 312 2.40 -3.12 16.92
N LYS A 313 2.79 -2.48 15.83
CA LYS A 313 2.49 -1.05 15.52
C LYS A 313 0.99 -0.74 15.61
N THR A 314 0.16 -1.47 14.87
CA THR A 314 -1.31 -1.31 14.91
C THR A 314 -1.88 -1.60 16.31
N THR A 315 -1.30 -2.55 17.05
CA THR A 315 -1.71 -2.83 18.43
C THR A 315 -1.36 -1.65 19.35
N LEU A 316 -0.19 -1.06 19.18
CA LEU A 316 0.22 0.14 19.91
C LEU A 316 -0.76 1.29 19.64
N VAL A 317 -1.09 1.55 18.35
CA VAL A 317 -2.09 2.55 17.96
C VAL A 317 -3.42 2.33 18.69
N ARG A 318 -3.93 1.10 18.72
CA ARG A 318 -5.19 0.77 19.42
C ARG A 318 -5.11 1.03 20.92
N VAL A 319 -3.96 0.79 21.53
CA VAL A 319 -3.74 1.06 22.96
C VAL A 319 -3.67 2.56 23.21
N LEU A 320 -2.94 3.32 22.38
CA LEU A 320 -2.84 4.79 22.48
C LEU A 320 -4.22 5.46 22.35
N CYS A 321 -5.02 5.07 21.35
CA CYS A 321 -6.38 5.58 21.16
C CYS A 321 -7.38 5.13 22.23
N GLY A 322 -7.01 4.23 23.15
CA GLY A 322 -7.93 3.68 24.16
C GLY A 322 -8.93 2.66 23.63
N LEU A 323 -8.72 2.12 22.42
CA LEU A 323 -9.54 1.03 21.86
C LEU A 323 -9.25 -0.30 22.60
N THR A 324 -8.00 -0.48 23.02
CA THR A 324 -7.55 -1.65 23.77
C THR A 324 -6.89 -1.22 25.07
N ALA A 325 -7.07 -1.97 26.15
CA ALA A 325 -6.37 -1.72 27.42
C ALA A 325 -4.95 -2.32 27.38
N PRO A 326 -3.92 -1.62 27.85
CA PRO A 326 -2.61 -2.25 28.05
C PRO A 326 -2.67 -3.27 29.20
N ASN A 327 -1.73 -4.21 29.22
CA ASN A 327 -1.59 -5.13 30.36
C ASN A 327 -0.92 -4.44 31.57
N SER A 328 0.03 -3.54 31.31
CA SER A 328 0.71 -2.75 32.32
C SER A 328 1.22 -1.42 31.72
N GLY A 329 1.64 -0.52 32.60
CA GLY A 329 2.11 0.81 32.25
C GLY A 329 1.01 1.86 32.34
N GLU A 330 1.39 3.11 32.05
CA GLU A 330 0.54 4.28 32.23
C GLU A 330 0.53 5.14 30.96
N ILE A 331 -0.62 5.71 30.66
CA ILE A 331 -0.80 6.67 29.56
C ILE A 331 -1.42 7.94 30.13
N SER A 332 -0.77 9.08 29.91
CA SER A 332 -1.20 10.38 30.38
C SER A 332 -1.54 11.31 29.20
N LEU A 333 -2.57 12.12 29.37
CA LEU A 333 -2.92 13.25 28.52
C LEU A 333 -2.61 14.54 29.27
N ASP A 334 -1.84 15.43 28.68
CA ASP A 334 -1.42 16.73 29.29
C ASP A 334 -0.89 16.54 30.72
N GLY A 335 -0.08 15.50 30.95
CA GLY A 335 0.52 15.15 32.23
C GLY A 335 -0.42 14.46 33.23
N VAL A 336 -1.69 14.22 32.88
CA VAL A 336 -2.68 13.58 33.76
C VAL A 336 -2.98 12.16 33.25
N THR A 337 -2.91 11.17 34.14
CA THR A 337 -3.27 9.78 33.81
C THR A 337 -4.66 9.68 33.24
N SER A 338 -4.78 9.05 32.06
CA SER A 338 -6.00 9.07 31.26
C SER A 338 -6.71 7.72 31.23
N SER A 339 -8.03 7.77 31.34
CA SER A 339 -8.89 6.62 31.07
C SER A 339 -8.97 6.33 29.56
N ARG A 340 -9.39 5.10 29.21
CA ARG A 340 -9.64 4.72 27.82
C ARG A 340 -10.68 5.63 27.13
N SER A 341 -11.73 6.04 27.85
CA SER A 341 -12.77 6.93 27.34
C SER A 341 -12.22 8.32 26.97
N GLN A 342 -11.38 8.88 27.85
CA GLN A 342 -10.74 10.18 27.60
C GLN A 342 -9.83 10.12 26.38
N ARG A 343 -9.02 9.05 26.21
CA ARG A 343 -8.19 8.86 25.02
C ARG A 343 -9.02 8.75 23.75
N ARG A 344 -10.11 7.96 23.75
CA ARG A 344 -11.02 7.88 22.58
C ARG A 344 -11.62 9.23 22.21
N ALA A 345 -11.93 10.07 23.19
CA ALA A 345 -12.43 11.41 22.95
C ALA A 345 -11.36 12.38 22.45
N ALA A 346 -10.10 12.19 22.84
CA ALA A 346 -8.98 13.04 22.46
C ALA A 346 -8.31 12.67 21.13
N CYS A 347 -8.52 11.45 20.63
CA CYS A 347 -7.86 10.95 19.43
C CYS A 347 -8.81 10.92 18.22
N ALA A 348 -8.28 11.32 17.05
CA ALA A 348 -8.79 10.93 15.75
C ALA A 348 -7.88 9.82 15.21
N LEU A 349 -8.46 8.74 14.69
CA LEU A 349 -7.72 7.61 14.14
C LEU A 349 -8.05 7.42 12.66
N VAL A 350 -7.01 7.36 11.83
CA VAL A 350 -7.07 6.90 10.44
C VAL A 350 -6.52 5.49 10.40
N MET A 351 -7.37 4.52 10.05
CA MET A 351 -7.00 3.11 10.00
C MET A 351 -6.38 2.74 8.64
N GLN A 352 -5.56 1.70 8.61
CA GLN A 352 -4.97 1.16 7.38
C GLN A 352 -6.04 0.76 6.35
N ASP A 353 -7.11 0.09 6.77
CA ASP A 353 -8.25 -0.24 5.92
C ASP A 353 -9.31 0.87 6.03
N THR A 354 -9.18 1.88 5.17
CA THR A 354 -10.08 3.04 5.15
C THR A 354 -11.52 2.70 4.83
N GLY A 355 -11.76 1.61 4.07
CA GLY A 355 -13.12 1.15 3.75
C GLY A 355 -13.95 0.76 4.97
N ARG A 356 -13.29 0.39 6.07
CA ARG A 356 -13.96 0.05 7.34
C ARG A 356 -14.30 1.25 8.22
N GLN A 357 -13.89 2.46 7.82
CA GLN A 357 -14.15 3.69 8.57
C GLN A 357 -15.22 4.56 7.93
N LEU A 358 -15.69 4.22 6.74
CA LEU A 358 -16.67 5.01 5.99
C LEU A 358 -18.08 4.47 6.24
N PHE A 359 -18.92 5.28 6.84
CA PHE A 359 -20.26 4.90 7.33
C PHE A 359 -21.38 5.73 6.72
N SER A 360 -21.08 6.93 6.18
CA SER A 360 -22.08 7.82 5.60
C SER A 360 -22.42 7.47 4.16
N ASP A 361 -23.57 7.94 3.70
CA ASP A 361 -24.00 7.82 2.30
C ASP A 361 -23.38 8.88 1.38
N THR A 362 -22.80 9.97 1.96
CA THR A 362 -22.18 11.07 1.23
C THR A 362 -20.83 11.45 1.83
N LEU A 363 -19.98 12.11 1.02
CA LEU A 363 -18.67 12.57 1.50
C LEU A 363 -18.83 13.67 2.58
N GLU A 364 -19.77 14.59 2.40
CA GLU A 364 -20.05 15.63 3.39
C GLU A 364 -20.55 15.02 4.72
N GLY A 365 -21.45 14.03 4.62
CA GLY A 365 -21.92 13.29 5.79
C GLY A 365 -20.79 12.63 6.58
N GLU A 366 -19.77 12.11 5.88
CA GLU A 366 -18.60 11.50 6.52
C GLU A 366 -17.79 12.54 7.33
N LEU A 367 -17.63 13.77 6.83
CA LEU A 367 -16.95 14.85 7.57
C LEU A 367 -17.71 15.24 8.84
N THR A 368 -19.05 15.16 8.83
CA THR A 368 -19.89 15.61 9.95
C THR A 368 -20.03 14.59 11.08
N ILE A 369 -19.68 13.30 10.86
CA ILE A 369 -19.76 12.25 11.91
C ILE A 369 -18.92 12.63 13.14
N GLY A 370 -17.73 13.22 12.95
CA GLY A 370 -16.83 13.66 14.04
C GLY A 370 -16.88 15.13 14.36
N ALA A 371 -17.55 15.96 13.56
CA ALA A 371 -17.53 17.41 13.60
C ALA A 371 -18.83 17.98 13.00
N SER A 372 -19.82 18.22 13.83
CA SER A 372 -21.14 18.72 13.38
C SER A 372 -21.08 20.09 12.69
N ASP A 373 -20.01 20.86 12.89
CA ASP A 373 -19.74 22.15 12.26
C ASP A 373 -19.02 22.05 10.92
N ALA A 374 -18.66 20.83 10.46
CA ALA A 374 -18.00 20.58 9.18
C ALA A 374 -18.97 20.36 8.01
N SER A 375 -20.17 20.99 8.05
CA SER A 375 -21.17 20.97 6.98
C SER A 375 -21.17 22.29 6.18
N GLY A 376 -21.80 22.27 5.01
CA GLY A 376 -21.93 23.44 4.13
C GLY A 376 -20.58 23.97 3.65
N GLU A 377 -20.36 25.27 3.65
CA GLU A 377 -19.14 25.92 3.14
C GLU A 377 -17.85 25.37 3.76
N VAL A 378 -17.88 24.96 5.04
CA VAL A 378 -16.71 24.38 5.73
C VAL A 378 -16.41 23.00 5.18
N GLY A 379 -17.43 22.17 5.00
CA GLY A 379 -17.30 20.85 4.40
C GLY A 379 -16.83 20.91 2.95
N GLU A 380 -17.43 21.77 2.14
CA GLU A 380 -17.04 22.00 0.74
C GLU A 380 -15.56 22.40 0.62
N LYS A 381 -15.12 23.36 1.49
CA LYS A 381 -13.72 23.78 1.52
C LYS A 381 -12.78 22.64 1.91
N LEU A 382 -13.15 21.85 2.93
CA LEU A 382 -12.38 20.66 3.31
C LEU A 382 -12.29 19.65 2.14
N LEU A 383 -13.40 19.36 1.49
CA LEU A 383 -13.38 18.46 0.31
C LEU A 383 -12.52 19.02 -0.82
N ALA A 384 -12.55 20.35 -1.04
CA ALA A 384 -11.69 20.99 -2.03
C ALA A 384 -10.20 20.92 -1.67
N ASP A 385 -9.83 21.12 -0.40
CA ASP A 385 -8.45 20.97 0.09
C ASP A 385 -7.87 19.57 -0.14
N PHE A 386 -8.74 18.57 -0.33
CA PHE A 386 -8.38 17.16 -0.57
C PHE A 386 -8.68 16.66 -1.99
N ASP A 387 -8.93 17.55 -2.96
CA ASP A 387 -9.33 17.21 -4.34
C ASP A 387 -10.55 16.29 -4.42
N LEU A 388 -11.55 16.52 -3.56
CA LEU A 388 -12.79 15.75 -3.50
C LEU A 388 -14.04 16.61 -3.76
N ALA A 389 -13.90 17.92 -4.07
CA ALA A 389 -14.99 18.87 -4.20
C ALA A 389 -16.11 18.44 -5.16
N ASN A 390 -15.74 17.80 -6.29
CA ASN A 390 -16.70 17.38 -7.32
C ASN A 390 -17.34 16.02 -7.04
N LEU A 391 -17.12 15.46 -5.86
CA LEU A 391 -17.53 14.11 -5.49
C LEU A 391 -18.49 14.11 -4.29
N GLY A 392 -18.89 15.27 -3.79
CA GLY A 392 -19.63 15.47 -2.54
C GLY A 392 -20.86 14.56 -2.37
N ASP A 393 -21.65 14.41 -3.43
CA ASP A 393 -22.88 13.59 -3.45
C ASP A 393 -22.65 12.10 -3.70
N ARG A 394 -21.39 11.68 -3.97
CA ARG A 394 -21.10 10.27 -4.21
C ARG A 394 -21.06 9.48 -2.90
N HIS A 395 -21.45 8.22 -3.01
CA HIS A 395 -21.32 7.30 -1.88
C HIS A 395 -19.82 7.02 -1.63
N PRO A 396 -19.29 7.15 -0.38
CA PRO A 396 -17.87 6.98 -0.06
C PRO A 396 -17.28 5.64 -0.52
N LEU A 397 -18.05 4.56 -0.51
CA LEU A 397 -17.59 3.25 -0.97
C LEU A 397 -17.36 3.17 -2.48
N SER A 398 -17.96 4.09 -3.29
CA SER A 398 -17.73 4.16 -4.74
C SER A 398 -16.40 4.82 -5.11
N LEU A 399 -15.72 5.43 -4.16
CA LEU A 399 -14.45 6.10 -4.35
C LEU A 399 -13.30 5.11 -4.61
N SER A 400 -12.27 5.56 -5.34
CA SER A 400 -11.00 4.84 -5.44
C SER A 400 -10.30 4.74 -4.08
N GLY A 401 -9.35 3.82 -3.93
CA GLY A 401 -8.58 3.66 -2.68
C GLY A 401 -7.93 4.97 -2.20
N GLY A 402 -7.26 5.70 -3.10
CA GLY A 402 -6.66 6.99 -2.77
C GLY A 402 -7.68 8.08 -2.41
N GLN A 403 -8.85 8.10 -3.05
CA GLN A 403 -9.93 9.03 -2.70
C GLN A 403 -10.51 8.71 -1.31
N LYS A 404 -10.72 7.43 -0.98
CA LYS A 404 -11.14 6.98 0.36
C LYS A 404 -10.14 7.42 1.42
N GLN A 405 -8.86 7.26 1.14
CA GLN A 405 -7.78 7.68 2.03
C GLN A 405 -7.86 9.19 2.33
N ARG A 406 -7.95 10.01 1.28
CA ARG A 406 -8.08 11.47 1.44
C ARG A 406 -9.33 11.86 2.21
N LEU A 407 -10.46 11.20 1.97
CA LEU A 407 -11.71 11.47 2.69
C LEU A 407 -11.57 11.18 4.19
N VAL A 408 -10.98 10.04 4.58
CA VAL A 408 -10.78 9.70 5.99
C VAL A 408 -9.83 10.68 6.69
N ILE A 409 -8.76 11.13 6.00
CA ILE A 409 -7.85 12.15 6.54
C ILE A 409 -8.57 13.50 6.67
N ALA A 410 -9.41 13.87 5.69
CA ALA A 410 -10.24 15.08 5.77
C ALA A 410 -11.21 15.04 6.98
N ALA A 411 -11.85 13.88 7.21
CA ALA A 411 -12.72 13.66 8.37
C ALA A 411 -11.94 13.74 9.69
N ALA A 412 -10.73 13.17 9.75
CA ALA A 412 -9.87 13.30 10.92
C ALA A 412 -9.47 14.73 11.21
N ARG A 413 -9.17 15.55 10.17
CA ARG A 413 -8.92 17.00 10.32
C ARG A 413 -10.18 17.75 10.74
N ALA A 414 -11.35 17.44 10.17
CA ALA A 414 -12.63 18.02 10.54
C ALA A 414 -12.93 17.85 12.04
N ALA A 415 -12.61 16.69 12.60
CA ALA A 415 -12.85 16.37 13.99
C ALA A 415 -12.05 17.23 15.00
N ARG A 416 -11.01 17.95 14.56
CA ARG A 416 -10.18 18.88 15.37
C ARG A 416 -9.76 18.28 16.72
N ARG A 417 -9.36 17.00 16.72
CA ARG A 417 -8.90 16.35 17.95
C ARG A 417 -7.46 16.75 18.26
N PRO A 418 -7.10 16.86 19.57
CA PRO A 418 -5.74 17.23 19.98
C PRO A 418 -4.68 16.19 19.62
N ILE A 419 -5.08 14.97 19.30
CA ILE A 419 -4.20 13.89 18.87
C ILE A 419 -4.77 13.27 17.60
N VAL A 420 -3.95 13.15 16.55
CA VAL A 420 -4.30 12.50 15.29
C VAL A 420 -3.33 11.36 15.05
N ILE A 421 -3.86 10.15 14.90
CA ILE A 421 -3.06 8.94 14.69
C ILE A 421 -3.41 8.33 13.34
N LEU A 422 -2.40 8.03 12.52
CA LEU A 422 -2.56 7.41 11.21
C LEU A 422 -1.79 6.08 11.17
N ASP A 423 -2.47 5.01 10.76
CA ASP A 423 -1.88 3.68 10.59
C ASP A 423 -1.71 3.38 9.10
N GLU A 424 -0.46 3.42 8.60
CA GLU A 424 -0.04 3.17 7.22
C GLU A 424 -0.80 4.03 6.17
N PRO A 425 -0.75 5.38 6.25
CA PRO A 425 -1.58 6.26 5.42
C PRO A 425 -1.13 6.38 3.96
N THR A 426 -0.04 5.74 3.53
CA THR A 426 0.53 5.91 2.18
C THR A 426 0.57 4.63 1.35
N SER A 427 -0.20 3.60 1.76
CA SER A 427 -0.24 2.34 1.00
C SER A 427 -0.88 2.55 -0.39
N GLY A 428 -0.15 2.20 -1.47
CA GLY A 428 -0.63 2.34 -2.84
C GLY A 428 -0.84 3.80 -3.30
N VAL A 429 -0.11 4.75 -2.70
CA VAL A 429 -0.22 6.19 -2.98
C VAL A 429 0.89 6.66 -3.91
N ASP A 430 0.54 7.42 -4.94
CA ASP A 430 1.50 8.08 -5.85
C ASP A 430 2.16 9.32 -5.20
N ALA A 431 3.16 9.92 -5.88
CA ALA A 431 3.91 11.04 -5.33
C ALA A 431 3.04 12.28 -5.04
N ARG A 432 2.10 12.63 -5.94
CA ARG A 432 1.25 13.82 -5.77
C ARG A 432 0.35 13.70 -4.54
N HIS A 433 -0.21 12.50 -4.34
CA HIS A 433 -1.03 12.23 -3.16
C HIS A 433 -0.20 12.15 -1.89
N LEU A 434 1.04 11.64 -1.96
CA LEU A 434 1.98 11.64 -0.84
C LEU A 434 2.28 13.08 -0.38
N ASP A 435 2.57 13.98 -1.31
CA ASP A 435 2.81 15.41 -1.03
C ASP A 435 1.57 16.06 -0.40
N SER A 436 0.37 15.77 -0.91
CA SER A 436 -0.89 16.28 -0.38
C SER A 436 -1.14 15.80 1.06
N ILE A 437 -0.91 14.52 1.34
CA ILE A 437 -1.02 13.95 2.70
C ILE A 437 -0.01 14.63 3.62
N THR A 438 1.26 14.73 3.21
CA THR A 438 2.33 15.37 3.97
C THR A 438 1.98 16.81 4.34
N ALA A 439 1.55 17.61 3.36
CA ALA A 439 1.12 18.99 3.58
C ALA A 439 -0.06 19.09 4.56
N THR A 440 -0.99 18.14 4.48
CA THR A 440 -2.15 18.11 5.39
C THR A 440 -1.74 17.77 6.81
N LEU A 441 -0.87 16.77 7.00
CA LEU A 441 -0.38 16.42 8.34
C LEU A 441 0.38 17.57 8.97
N ARG A 442 1.18 18.31 8.18
CA ARG A 442 1.87 19.51 8.67
C ARG A 442 0.86 20.57 9.13
N ARG A 443 -0.20 20.86 8.35
CA ARG A 443 -1.25 21.79 8.78
C ARG A 443 -1.94 21.35 10.08
N ILE A 444 -2.26 20.07 10.23
CA ILE A 444 -2.86 19.52 11.45
C ILE A 444 -1.92 19.71 12.65
N ALA A 445 -0.62 19.50 12.47
CA ALA A 445 0.38 19.75 13.50
C ALA A 445 0.49 21.25 13.81
N ASP A 446 0.57 22.12 12.81
CA ASP A 446 0.63 23.59 12.96
C ASP A 446 -0.63 24.16 13.66
N GLU A 447 -1.78 23.50 13.52
CA GLU A 447 -3.02 23.79 14.24
C GLU A 447 -2.95 23.34 15.73
N GLY A 448 -1.83 22.74 16.17
CA GLY A 448 -1.54 22.40 17.57
C GLY A 448 -1.85 20.94 17.95
N ALA A 449 -2.20 20.07 17.01
CA ALA A 449 -2.37 18.66 17.29
C ALA A 449 -1.01 17.93 17.43
N ALA A 450 -0.96 16.88 18.27
CA ALA A 450 0.10 15.89 18.22
C ALA A 450 -0.23 14.86 17.13
N VAL A 451 0.61 14.75 16.10
CA VAL A 451 0.38 13.82 14.98
C VAL A 451 1.29 12.61 15.14
N ILE A 452 0.69 11.42 15.13
CA ILE A 452 1.41 10.15 15.25
C ILE A 452 1.16 9.35 13.98
N VAL A 453 2.21 9.00 13.26
CA VAL A 453 2.13 8.24 12.00
C VAL A 453 2.84 6.91 12.16
N VAL A 454 2.12 5.84 11.99
CA VAL A 454 2.74 4.51 11.83
C VAL A 454 3.01 4.30 10.36
N THR A 455 4.25 4.06 9.97
CA THR A 455 4.60 3.79 8.58
C THR A 455 5.89 3.00 8.43
N HIS A 456 5.98 2.27 7.32
CA HIS A 456 7.22 1.66 6.81
C HIS A 456 7.68 2.34 5.51
N ASP A 457 7.04 3.44 5.13
CA ASP A 457 7.35 4.23 3.95
C ASP A 457 8.39 5.31 4.28
N GLY A 458 9.66 5.03 3.95
CA GLY A 458 10.78 5.92 4.27
C GLY A 458 10.73 7.26 3.52
N GLU A 459 10.22 7.29 2.27
CA GLU A 459 10.04 8.54 1.53
C GLU A 459 9.02 9.45 2.24
N PHE A 460 7.90 8.88 2.64
CA PHE A 460 6.87 9.62 3.37
C PHE A 460 7.37 10.08 4.75
N ALA A 461 7.99 9.20 5.51
CA ALA A 461 8.55 9.56 6.82
C ALA A 461 9.58 10.68 6.70
N SER A 462 10.49 10.59 5.72
CA SER A 462 11.50 11.65 5.46
C SER A 462 10.89 12.98 5.05
N ALA A 463 9.71 12.96 4.42
CA ALA A 463 9.01 14.17 3.98
C ALA A 463 8.24 14.87 5.11
N CYS A 464 7.75 14.15 6.13
CA CYS A 464 6.84 14.71 7.12
C CYS A 464 7.32 14.64 8.58
N ALA A 465 8.19 13.68 8.95
CA ALA A 465 8.51 13.42 10.35
C ALA A 465 9.44 14.46 10.95
N ASP A 466 9.07 14.98 12.11
CA ASP A 466 9.94 15.76 12.99
C ASP A 466 10.75 14.82 13.90
N ARG A 467 10.17 13.65 14.21
CA ARG A 467 10.77 12.66 15.09
C ARG A 467 10.42 11.24 14.68
N LEU A 468 11.35 10.32 14.92
CA LEU A 468 11.20 8.89 14.65
C LEU A 468 11.31 8.07 15.92
N ILE A 469 10.43 7.07 16.07
CA ILE A 469 10.48 6.04 17.09
C ILE A 469 10.51 4.69 16.38
N THR A 470 11.48 3.84 16.68
CA THR A 470 11.53 2.48 16.13
C THR A 470 10.96 1.50 17.15
N LEU A 471 9.91 0.77 16.78
CA LEU A 471 9.33 -0.30 17.58
C LEU A 471 10.04 -1.61 17.27
N THR A 472 10.63 -2.24 18.30
CA THR A 472 11.33 -3.52 18.20
C THR A 472 10.50 -4.66 18.80
N PRO A 473 10.69 -5.93 18.37
CA PRO A 473 10.01 -7.09 18.96
C PRO A 473 10.26 -7.21 20.47
N ALA A 474 9.31 -7.82 21.20
CA ALA A 474 9.34 -7.97 22.66
C ALA A 474 10.55 -8.75 23.19
N ASP A 475 11.18 -9.60 22.38
CA ASP A 475 12.35 -10.41 22.75
C ASP A 475 13.69 -9.63 22.70
N GLY A 476 13.71 -8.45 22.10
CA GLY A 476 14.83 -7.50 22.12
C GLY A 476 14.41 -6.30 22.94
N GLY A 477 14.94 -6.15 24.17
CA GLY A 477 14.58 -5.04 25.05
C GLY A 477 14.52 -3.71 24.28
N CYS A 478 13.49 -2.90 24.53
CA CYS A 478 13.28 -1.62 23.88
C CYS A 478 14.55 -0.77 23.90
N ALA A 479 15.27 -0.76 22.80
CA ALA A 479 16.25 0.28 22.54
C ALA A 479 15.48 1.57 22.23
N ASN A 480 14.96 2.20 23.29
CA ASN A 480 14.49 3.58 23.24
C ASN A 480 15.71 4.50 23.26
N GLU A 481 16.51 4.46 22.22
CA GLU A 481 17.37 5.58 21.89
C GLU A 481 16.55 6.58 21.08
N GLY A 482 15.75 7.39 21.79
CA GLY A 482 15.41 8.71 21.30
C GLY A 482 16.73 9.48 21.17
N LYS A 483 17.44 9.32 20.06
CA LYS A 483 18.45 10.28 19.69
C LYS A 483 17.73 11.59 19.38
N GLN A 484 17.68 12.47 20.38
CA GLN A 484 17.65 13.89 20.14
C GLN A 484 18.92 14.21 19.36
N LEU A 485 18.77 14.51 18.09
CA LEU A 485 19.79 15.18 17.28
C LEU A 485 19.54 16.68 17.31
#